data_558b6ed99a75953764ab4331e8dc8d6c
#
_entry.id   558b6ed99a75953764ab4331e8dc8d6c
#
_cell.length_a   1.000
_cell.length_b   1.000
_cell.length_c   1.000
_cell.angle_alpha   90.00
_cell.angle_beta   90.00
_cell.angle_gamma   90.00
#
_symmetry.space_group_name_H-M   'P 1'
#
loop_
_entity.id
_entity.type
_entity.pdbx_description
1 polymer ?
#
loop_
_entity_poly.entity_id
_entity_poly.type
_entity_poly.pdbx_seq_one_letter_code
_entity_poly.pdbx_strand_id
1 'polypeptide(L)'
;VPVSEDRSWKVSEPRQIDFEEPVDELHIRVVNGTVNIVGSDEPTTRVEISRLEGPPLFVRCEDGKLVVAYEDLPWKGFLKWLDRKGWRRDVEVSVSVPARARLSVGVVGASAVVSGIRGRTDLRGVSGDATLVGLTGPVFSETVSGSVEAQRLSGGLRFHSVSGDLTFIDGAGSPIKADSVSGAMILDLRGGAGGTGEIRLSTVSGELAIRLPDDADTEVDAKTTSGALSSAFDELKVSGTWGDQHATGVLGAGHGTLSAVTLSGGLALLRRPVKGPEDGFDEGPDGAGDPGRPPAPREPGTHGTDSAPPAAPATSAKDL
;
A
#
# COMPACT_ATOMS: atom_id res chain seq x y z
N VAL A 1 -12.50 -32.15 28.33
CA VAL A 1 -11.53 -31.15 27.87
C VAL A 1 -10.98 -31.69 26.55
N PRO A 2 -11.29 -31.09 25.38
CA PRO A 2 -10.65 -31.51 24.14
C PRO A 2 -9.17 -31.16 24.23
N VAL A 3 -8.31 -32.12 24.01
CA VAL A 3 -6.87 -31.96 23.86
C VAL A 3 -6.67 -31.19 22.56
N SER A 4 -6.13 -29.95 22.63
CA SER A 4 -5.67 -29.21 21.46
C SER A 4 -4.61 -30.06 20.77
N GLU A 5 -4.94 -30.66 19.63
CA GLU A 5 -3.95 -31.29 18.79
C GLU A 5 -3.05 -30.18 18.23
N ASP A 6 -1.81 -30.13 18.67
CA ASP A 6 -0.76 -29.26 18.10
C ASP A 6 -0.64 -29.57 16.60
N ARG A 7 -1.28 -28.75 15.76
CA ARG A 7 -1.23 -28.89 14.31
C ARG A 7 0.00 -28.20 13.78
N SER A 8 1.03 -28.98 13.49
CA SER A 8 2.30 -28.51 12.93
C SER A 8 2.66 -29.21 11.66
N TRP A 9 2.92 -28.45 10.60
CA TRP A 9 3.33 -28.96 9.29
C TRP A 9 4.70 -28.44 8.94
N LYS A 10 5.56 -29.33 8.50
CA LYS A 10 6.83 -29.00 7.86
C LYS A 10 6.61 -29.08 6.34
N VAL A 11 6.57 -27.93 5.68
CA VAL A 11 6.27 -27.81 4.27
C VAL A 11 7.55 -27.66 3.48
N SER A 12 7.78 -28.58 2.53
CA SER A 12 8.95 -28.58 1.63
C SER A 12 8.57 -28.47 0.15
N GLU A 13 7.27 -28.52 -0.14
CA GLU A 13 6.70 -28.49 -1.48
C GLU A 13 5.45 -27.62 -1.48
N PRO A 14 4.97 -27.12 -2.63
CA PRO A 14 3.73 -26.38 -2.73
C PRO A 14 2.59 -27.13 -2.03
N ARG A 15 1.84 -26.42 -1.19
CA ARG A 15 0.80 -27.03 -0.36
C ARG A 15 -0.26 -26.03 0.05
N GLN A 16 -1.51 -26.47 0.09
CA GLN A 16 -2.62 -25.79 0.72
C GLN A 16 -2.97 -26.47 2.05
N ILE A 17 -3.24 -25.65 3.07
CA ILE A 17 -3.65 -26.09 4.41
C ILE A 17 -4.86 -25.26 4.81
N ASP A 18 -5.96 -25.92 5.12
CA ASP A 18 -7.19 -25.29 5.55
C ASP A 18 -7.38 -25.52 7.07
N PHE A 19 -7.80 -24.47 7.77
CA PHE A 19 -8.08 -24.48 9.20
C PHE A 19 -9.57 -24.16 9.39
N GLU A 20 -10.31 -25.07 9.99
CA GLU A 20 -11.74 -24.90 10.29
C GLU A 20 -11.94 -24.02 11.54
N GLU A 21 -10.97 -24.06 12.46
CA GLU A 21 -11.00 -23.23 13.65
C GLU A 21 -10.61 -21.79 13.32
N PRO A 22 -11.27 -20.79 13.94
CA PRO A 22 -10.97 -19.40 13.69
C PRO A 22 -9.57 -19.05 14.20
N VAL A 23 -8.82 -18.35 13.34
CA VAL A 23 -7.48 -17.79 13.69
C VAL A 23 -7.68 -16.36 14.16
N ASP A 24 -7.26 -16.08 15.38
CA ASP A 24 -7.32 -14.74 15.98
C ASP A 24 -6.00 -13.96 15.80
N GLU A 25 -4.90 -14.68 15.64
CA GLU A 25 -3.58 -14.10 15.41
C GLU A 25 -2.84 -14.83 14.28
N LEU A 26 -2.36 -14.07 13.29
CA LEU A 26 -1.49 -14.58 12.22
C LEU A 26 -0.09 -13.99 12.35
N HIS A 27 0.90 -14.85 12.44
CA HIS A 27 2.30 -14.49 12.46
C HIS A 27 3.02 -15.07 11.25
N ILE A 28 3.50 -14.21 10.35
CA ILE A 28 4.28 -14.64 9.17
C ILE A 28 5.70 -14.11 9.29
N ARG A 29 6.68 -14.98 8.98
CA ARG A 29 8.08 -14.59 8.88
C ARG A 29 8.75 -15.30 7.74
N VAL A 30 9.12 -14.51 6.74
CA VAL A 30 9.77 -14.99 5.53
C VAL A 30 10.98 -14.12 5.18
N VAL A 31 11.84 -14.63 4.32
CA VAL A 31 13.06 -13.91 3.90
C VAL A 31 12.81 -13.19 2.60
N ASN A 32 12.60 -13.91 1.51
CA ASN A 32 12.31 -13.34 0.19
C ASN A 32 11.04 -13.98 -0.39
N GLY A 33 10.55 -13.40 -1.46
CA GLY A 33 9.36 -13.85 -2.19
C GLY A 33 8.18 -12.92 -1.99
N THR A 34 6.99 -13.48 -1.87
CA THR A 34 5.75 -12.71 -1.79
C THR A 34 4.84 -13.25 -0.68
N VAL A 35 4.26 -12.35 0.09
CA VAL A 35 3.26 -12.65 1.12
C VAL A 35 1.97 -11.91 0.78
N ASN A 36 0.90 -12.64 0.52
CA ASN A 36 -0.43 -12.10 0.29
C ASN A 36 -1.35 -12.45 1.46
N ILE A 37 -1.96 -11.48 2.10
CA ILE A 37 -2.89 -11.68 3.20
C ILE A 37 -4.21 -10.99 2.88
N VAL A 38 -5.29 -11.75 2.92
CA VAL A 38 -6.64 -11.26 2.63
C VAL A 38 -7.53 -11.51 3.84
N GLY A 39 -8.15 -10.45 4.34
CA GLY A 39 -9.19 -10.54 5.36
C GLY A 39 -10.51 -11.02 4.74
N SER A 40 -11.07 -12.05 5.31
CA SER A 40 -12.36 -12.64 4.92
C SER A 40 -13.41 -12.44 6.01
N ASP A 41 -14.67 -12.39 5.63
CA ASP A 41 -15.79 -12.45 6.59
C ASP A 41 -16.08 -13.88 7.06
N GLU A 42 -15.46 -14.87 6.42
CA GLU A 42 -15.55 -16.28 6.84
C GLU A 42 -14.67 -16.55 8.07
N PRO A 43 -15.09 -17.46 8.96
CA PRO A 43 -14.31 -17.81 10.14
C PRO A 43 -13.12 -18.74 9.83
N THR A 44 -13.10 -19.35 8.65
CA THR A 44 -12.08 -20.30 8.23
C THR A 44 -10.80 -19.59 7.78
N THR A 45 -9.68 -20.27 7.94
CA THR A 45 -8.37 -19.77 7.48
C THR A 45 -7.79 -20.74 6.48
N ARG A 46 -7.22 -20.19 5.40
CA ARG A 46 -6.52 -20.94 4.37
C ARG A 46 -5.11 -20.41 4.20
N VAL A 47 -4.13 -21.29 4.21
CA VAL A 47 -2.73 -21.01 3.88
C VAL A 47 -2.39 -21.76 2.60
N GLU A 48 -1.98 -21.06 1.58
CA GLU A 48 -1.50 -21.60 0.32
C GLU A 48 -0.03 -21.21 0.11
N ILE A 49 0.81 -22.19 -0.05
CA ILE A 49 2.23 -22.05 -0.39
C ILE A 49 2.36 -22.52 -1.82
N SER A 50 2.46 -21.59 -2.78
CA SER A 50 2.51 -21.88 -4.22
C SER A 50 3.91 -22.14 -4.71
N ARG A 51 4.90 -21.50 -4.08
CA ARG A 51 6.33 -21.69 -4.38
C ARG A 51 7.15 -21.70 -3.10
N LEU A 52 8.13 -22.60 -3.05
CA LEU A 52 9.07 -22.68 -1.93
C LEU A 52 10.43 -23.11 -2.46
N GLU A 53 11.44 -22.26 -2.28
CA GLU A 53 12.83 -22.54 -2.58
C GLU A 53 13.68 -22.38 -1.32
N GLY A 54 14.43 -23.43 -0.97
CA GLY A 54 15.29 -23.42 0.21
C GLY A 54 14.82 -24.36 1.32
N PRO A 55 15.06 -24.02 2.61
CA PRO A 55 14.68 -24.88 3.72
C PRO A 55 13.16 -24.93 3.90
N PRO A 56 12.64 -25.98 4.55
CA PRO A 56 11.23 -26.11 4.81
C PRO A 56 10.64 -24.95 5.59
N LEU A 57 9.40 -24.58 5.24
CA LEU A 57 8.59 -23.63 5.97
C LEU A 57 7.74 -24.36 7.01
N PHE A 58 7.64 -23.82 8.21
CA PHE A 58 6.82 -24.39 9.27
C PHE A 58 5.50 -23.63 9.37
N VAL A 59 4.41 -24.36 9.34
CA VAL A 59 3.06 -23.86 9.57
C VAL A 59 2.56 -24.50 10.86
N ARG A 60 2.26 -23.73 11.88
CA ARG A 60 1.77 -24.19 13.17
C ARG A 60 0.56 -23.40 13.59
N CYS A 61 -0.48 -24.10 14.03
CA CYS A 61 -1.66 -23.48 14.60
C CYS A 61 -1.88 -24.01 16.02
N GLU A 62 -1.89 -23.13 17.00
CA GLU A 62 -2.06 -23.43 18.42
C GLU A 62 -2.87 -22.29 19.08
N ASP A 63 -3.93 -22.63 19.78
CA ASP A 63 -4.79 -21.69 20.53
C ASP A 63 -5.23 -20.45 19.72
N GLY A 64 -5.68 -20.64 18.47
CA GLY A 64 -6.10 -19.55 17.58
C GLY A 64 -4.96 -18.71 17.01
N LYS A 65 -3.71 -19.11 17.26
CA LYS A 65 -2.51 -18.46 16.74
C LYS A 65 -1.89 -19.29 15.62
N LEU A 66 -1.89 -18.73 14.42
CA LEU A 66 -1.27 -19.34 13.24
C LEU A 66 0.12 -18.71 13.01
N VAL A 67 1.13 -19.54 12.94
CA VAL A 67 2.52 -19.15 12.66
C VAL A 67 2.97 -19.79 11.35
N VAL A 68 3.45 -18.97 10.43
CA VAL A 68 4.06 -19.38 9.15
C VAL A 68 5.48 -18.81 9.12
N ALA A 69 6.49 -19.65 9.37
CA ALA A 69 7.86 -19.15 9.51
C ALA A 69 8.91 -20.23 9.23
N TYR A 70 10.13 -19.80 8.94
CA TYR A 70 11.29 -20.68 9.00
C TYR A 70 11.71 -20.88 10.47
N GLU A 71 12.12 -22.12 10.83
CA GLU A 71 12.42 -22.51 12.21
C GLU A 71 13.58 -21.73 12.84
N ASP A 72 14.58 -21.38 12.06
CA ASP A 72 15.80 -20.72 12.49
C ASP A 72 15.71 -19.19 12.55
N LEU A 73 14.51 -18.63 12.36
CA LEU A 73 14.29 -17.20 12.40
C LEU A 73 13.80 -16.74 13.78
N PRO A 74 14.69 -16.20 14.65
CA PRO A 74 14.30 -15.76 15.98
C PRO A 74 13.40 -14.52 15.93
N TRP A 75 12.44 -14.45 16.84
CA TRP A 75 11.51 -13.32 16.96
C TRP A 75 12.17 -12.01 17.42
N LYS A 76 13.28 -12.12 18.12
CA LYS A 76 14.06 -10.97 18.59
C LYS A 76 15.42 -10.96 17.90
N GLY A 77 15.81 -9.84 17.33
CA GLY A 77 17.13 -9.69 16.70
C GLY A 77 17.14 -9.86 15.18
N PHE A 78 16.08 -9.52 14.54
CA PHE A 78 15.82 -9.48 13.10
C PHE A 78 16.98 -8.92 12.24
N LEU A 79 17.69 -7.90 12.70
CA LEU A 79 18.86 -7.35 12.00
C LEU A 79 20.11 -8.27 12.03
N LYS A 80 20.15 -9.29 12.88
CA LYS A 80 21.28 -10.22 12.94
C LYS A 80 21.33 -11.23 11.79
N TRP A 81 20.33 -11.24 10.91
CA TRP A 81 20.29 -12.17 9.78
C TRP A 81 21.03 -11.72 8.55
N LEU A 82 21.32 -10.45 8.44
CA LEU A 82 22.07 -9.89 7.31
C LEU A 82 23.43 -10.55 7.10
N ASP A 83 23.92 -11.27 8.09
CA ASP A 83 25.27 -11.86 8.09
C ASP A 83 25.34 -13.30 7.55
N ARG A 84 24.22 -13.94 7.22
CA ARG A 84 24.21 -15.31 6.66
C ARG A 84 24.14 -15.32 5.15
N LYS A 85 25.29 -15.10 4.51
CA LYS A 85 25.50 -15.37 3.09
C LYS A 85 25.29 -16.86 2.81
N GLY A 86 24.29 -17.22 2.01
CA GLY A 86 24.28 -18.52 1.34
C GLY A 86 22.98 -19.29 1.27
N TRP A 87 21.86 -18.81 1.81
CA TRP A 87 20.59 -19.55 1.73
C TRP A 87 19.61 -18.79 0.84
N ARG A 88 19.37 -19.32 -0.35
CA ARG A 88 18.23 -18.88 -1.17
C ARG A 88 16.97 -19.36 -0.46
N ARG A 89 16.21 -18.42 0.11
CA ARG A 89 14.92 -18.66 0.75
C ARG A 89 13.91 -17.78 0.03
N ASP A 90 13.20 -18.35 -0.87
CA ASP A 90 12.17 -17.66 -1.63
C ASP A 90 10.86 -18.42 -1.47
N VAL A 91 9.81 -17.72 -1.09
CA VAL A 91 8.52 -18.33 -0.85
C VAL A 91 7.39 -17.44 -1.33
N GLU A 92 6.39 -18.06 -1.91
CA GLU A 92 5.14 -17.40 -2.25
C GLU A 92 4.03 -17.99 -1.37
N VAL A 93 3.53 -17.16 -0.46
CA VAL A 93 2.50 -17.53 0.52
C VAL A 93 1.29 -16.63 0.37
N SER A 94 0.13 -17.23 0.21
CA SER A 94 -1.16 -16.56 0.26
C SER A 94 -1.96 -17.07 1.46
N VAL A 95 -2.49 -16.14 2.27
CA VAL A 95 -3.27 -16.48 3.46
C VAL A 95 -4.60 -15.73 3.45
N SER A 96 -5.69 -16.48 3.54
CA SER A 96 -7.01 -15.92 3.84
C SER A 96 -7.30 -16.14 5.32
N VAL A 97 -7.59 -15.07 6.07
CA VAL A 97 -7.89 -15.13 7.51
C VAL A 97 -9.16 -14.35 7.82
N PRO A 98 -9.82 -14.61 8.96
CA PRO A 98 -10.90 -13.75 9.42
C PRO A 98 -10.42 -12.28 9.52
N ALA A 99 -11.18 -11.35 8.94
CA ALA A 99 -10.80 -9.93 8.86
C ALA A 99 -10.48 -9.30 10.23
N ARG A 100 -11.01 -9.83 11.32
CA ARG A 100 -10.75 -9.37 12.69
C ARG A 100 -9.40 -9.84 13.28
N ALA A 101 -8.71 -10.78 12.61
CA ALA A 101 -7.45 -11.33 13.10
C ALA A 101 -6.39 -10.24 13.24
N ARG A 102 -5.54 -10.40 14.25
CA ARG A 102 -4.34 -9.58 14.45
C ARG A 102 -3.20 -10.12 13.61
N LEU A 103 -2.54 -9.25 12.88
CA LEU A 103 -1.44 -9.63 12.00
C LEU A 103 -0.09 -9.18 12.55
N SER A 104 0.89 -10.06 12.44
CA SER A 104 2.30 -9.74 12.65
C SER A 104 3.11 -10.30 11.49
N VAL A 105 3.55 -9.43 10.60
CA VAL A 105 4.25 -9.78 9.36
C VAL A 105 5.68 -9.30 9.44
N GLY A 106 6.63 -10.22 9.33
CA GLY A 106 8.06 -9.94 9.30
C GLY A 106 8.68 -10.40 7.98
N VAL A 107 9.23 -9.48 7.20
CA VAL A 107 9.86 -9.77 5.90
C VAL A 107 11.28 -9.19 5.86
N VAL A 108 12.20 -9.88 5.18
CA VAL A 108 13.54 -9.30 4.97
C VAL A 108 13.60 -8.60 3.62
N GLY A 109 13.40 -9.33 2.54
CA GLY A 109 13.34 -8.82 1.17
C GLY A 109 12.08 -9.23 0.43
N ALA A 110 11.12 -9.87 1.11
CA ALA A 110 9.85 -10.26 0.50
C ALA A 110 8.92 -9.05 0.39
N SER A 111 8.13 -9.02 -0.67
CA SER A 111 7.02 -8.08 -0.80
C SER A 111 5.81 -8.59 -0.03
N ALA A 112 5.07 -7.69 0.62
CA ALA A 112 3.87 -8.01 1.38
C ALA A 112 2.66 -7.24 0.86
N VAL A 113 1.56 -7.95 0.62
CA VAL A 113 0.26 -7.34 0.30
C VAL A 113 -0.74 -7.74 1.37
N VAL A 114 -1.35 -6.77 2.02
CA VAL A 114 -2.35 -7.00 3.08
C VAL A 114 -3.63 -6.25 2.74
N SER A 115 -4.73 -6.94 2.69
CA SER A 115 -6.01 -6.35 2.32
C SER A 115 -7.17 -6.75 3.24
N GLY A 116 -8.11 -5.83 3.49
CA GLY A 116 -9.39 -6.11 4.14
C GLY A 116 -9.32 -6.47 5.62
N ILE A 117 -8.25 -6.14 6.32
CA ILE A 117 -8.08 -6.47 7.76
C ILE A 117 -8.67 -5.38 8.64
N ARG A 118 -9.45 -5.80 9.65
CA ARG A 118 -10.05 -4.94 10.68
C ARG A 118 -9.29 -5.01 12.00
N GLY A 119 -8.53 -6.08 12.21
CA GLY A 119 -7.65 -6.23 13.37
C GLY A 119 -6.39 -5.37 13.28
N ARG A 120 -5.62 -5.36 14.35
CA ARG A 120 -4.31 -4.68 14.36
C ARG A 120 -3.34 -5.36 13.38
N THR A 121 -2.60 -4.56 12.63
CA THR A 121 -1.56 -5.02 11.70
C THR A 121 -0.21 -4.45 12.11
N ASP A 122 0.73 -5.33 12.45
CA ASP A 122 2.13 -5.01 12.72
C ASP A 122 2.99 -5.55 11.58
N LEU A 123 3.63 -4.67 10.80
CA LEU A 123 4.49 -5.00 9.67
C LEU A 123 5.93 -4.58 9.97
N ARG A 124 6.88 -5.48 9.76
CA ARG A 124 8.32 -5.20 9.88
C ARG A 124 9.06 -5.69 8.66
N GLY A 125 9.73 -4.76 7.99
CA GLY A 125 10.51 -5.02 6.76
C GLY A 125 11.95 -4.57 6.86
N VAL A 126 12.83 -5.20 6.07
CA VAL A 126 14.17 -4.62 5.85
C VAL A 126 14.22 -3.93 4.50
N SER A 127 13.89 -4.62 3.40
CA SER A 127 14.01 -4.08 2.04
C SER A 127 12.86 -4.46 1.11
N GLY A 128 11.90 -5.24 1.58
CA GLY A 128 10.71 -5.59 0.80
C GLY A 128 9.64 -4.50 0.88
N ASP A 129 8.93 -4.30 -0.20
CA ASP A 129 7.85 -3.33 -0.28
C ASP A 129 6.55 -3.89 0.30
N ALA A 130 5.71 -3.02 0.84
CA ALA A 130 4.44 -3.41 1.40
C ALA A 130 3.28 -2.59 0.82
N THR A 131 2.21 -3.28 0.43
CA THR A 131 0.96 -2.67 -0.02
C THR A 131 -0.17 -3.02 0.95
N LEU A 132 -0.78 -2.00 1.55
CA LEU A 132 -1.83 -2.12 2.55
C LEU A 132 -3.13 -1.54 1.98
N VAL A 133 -4.18 -2.36 1.85
CA VAL A 133 -5.41 -1.94 1.16
C VAL A 133 -6.66 -2.14 2.02
N GLY A 134 -7.39 -1.07 2.29
CA GLY A 134 -8.69 -1.15 2.96
C GLY A 134 -8.62 -1.67 4.40
N LEU A 135 -7.56 -1.34 5.13
CA LEU A 135 -7.44 -1.72 6.53
C LEU A 135 -8.20 -0.73 7.41
N THR A 136 -8.98 -1.25 8.37
CA THR A 136 -9.76 -0.42 9.29
C THR A 136 -9.22 -0.45 10.71
N GLY A 137 -8.40 -1.44 11.06
CA GLY A 137 -7.68 -1.50 12.32
C GLY A 137 -6.41 -0.65 12.34
N PRO A 138 -5.78 -0.48 13.51
CA PRO A 138 -4.53 0.26 13.63
C PRO A 138 -3.38 -0.47 12.94
N VAL A 139 -2.57 0.29 12.19
CA VAL A 139 -1.41 -0.20 11.45
C VAL A 139 -0.13 0.35 12.04
N PHE A 140 0.84 -0.53 12.27
CA PHE A 140 2.20 -0.21 12.68
C PHE A 140 3.16 -0.78 11.65
N SER A 141 3.91 0.05 10.98
CA SER A 141 4.86 -0.35 9.96
C SER A 141 6.26 0.18 10.29
N GLU A 142 7.21 -0.71 10.38
CA GLU A 142 8.63 -0.41 10.58
C GLU A 142 9.43 -0.99 9.42
N THR A 143 10.19 -0.18 8.70
CA THR A 143 11.03 -0.64 7.60
C THR A 143 12.42 0.01 7.64
N VAL A 144 13.40 -0.62 7.02
CA VAL A 144 14.70 0.01 6.85
C VAL A 144 14.79 0.73 5.51
N SER A 145 14.48 0.04 4.41
CA SER A 145 14.57 0.61 3.06
C SER A 145 13.42 0.21 2.12
N GLY A 146 12.47 -0.60 2.59
CA GLY A 146 11.28 -0.95 1.82
C GLY A 146 10.24 0.17 1.85
N SER A 147 9.56 0.39 0.74
CA SER A 147 8.49 1.37 0.62
C SER A 147 7.15 0.81 1.10
N VAL A 148 6.30 1.67 1.63
CA VAL A 148 4.96 1.31 2.09
C VAL A 148 3.93 2.12 1.33
N GLU A 149 3.05 1.42 0.63
CA GLU A 149 1.89 2.00 -0.01
C GLU A 149 0.63 1.62 0.79
N ALA A 150 -0.08 2.63 1.31
CA ALA A 150 -1.26 2.47 2.12
C ALA A 150 -2.46 3.11 1.42
N GLN A 151 -3.43 2.30 1.00
CA GLN A 151 -4.60 2.76 0.27
C GLN A 151 -5.89 2.54 1.08
N ARG A 152 -6.75 3.55 1.15
CA ARG A 152 -8.07 3.49 1.79
C ARG A 152 -8.01 2.96 3.22
N LEU A 153 -7.02 3.40 3.98
CA LEU A 153 -6.98 3.13 5.41
C LEU A 153 -7.97 4.03 6.15
N SER A 154 -8.73 3.45 7.07
CA SER A 154 -9.58 4.18 8.00
C SER A 154 -9.13 4.03 9.46
N GLY A 155 -8.25 3.08 9.75
CA GLY A 155 -7.53 2.99 11.02
C GLY A 155 -6.32 3.91 11.10
N GLY A 156 -5.82 4.16 12.32
CA GLY A 156 -4.60 4.96 12.50
C GLY A 156 -3.36 4.28 11.90
N LEU A 157 -2.41 5.10 11.42
CA LEU A 157 -1.14 4.63 10.88
C LEU A 157 0.03 5.15 11.71
N ARG A 158 0.93 4.25 12.09
CA ARG A 158 2.26 4.61 12.58
C ARG A 158 3.31 3.98 11.67
N PHE A 159 4.11 4.84 11.04
CA PHE A 159 5.16 4.44 10.10
C PHE A 159 6.51 4.94 10.59
N HIS A 160 7.50 4.04 10.62
CA HIS A 160 8.90 4.38 10.91
C HIS A 160 9.80 3.78 9.84
N SER A 161 10.68 4.60 9.26
CA SER A 161 11.62 4.15 8.24
C SER A 161 13.00 4.77 8.42
N VAL A 162 14.01 4.13 7.85
CA VAL A 162 15.32 4.78 7.66
C VAL A 162 15.40 5.43 6.29
N SER A 163 15.07 4.70 5.21
CA SER A 163 15.15 5.20 3.83
C SER A 163 14.03 4.73 2.91
N GLY A 164 12.98 4.12 3.46
CA GLY A 164 11.80 3.74 2.69
C GLY A 164 10.78 4.86 2.58
N ASP A 165 10.07 4.88 1.49
CA ASP A 165 9.04 5.87 1.20
C ASP A 165 7.67 5.46 1.78
N LEU A 166 6.85 6.45 2.10
CA LEU A 166 5.46 6.26 2.46
C LEU A 166 4.56 6.92 1.43
N THR A 167 3.67 6.15 0.84
CA THR A 167 2.59 6.66 0.00
C THR A 167 1.25 6.29 0.62
N PHE A 168 0.50 7.29 1.10
CA PHE A 168 -0.81 7.13 1.73
C PHE A 168 -1.88 7.74 0.83
N ILE A 169 -2.77 6.92 0.29
CA ILE A 169 -3.73 7.34 -0.73
C ILE A 169 -5.17 7.09 -0.27
N ASP A 170 -6.00 8.11 -0.44
CA ASP A 170 -7.45 8.01 -0.27
C ASP A 170 -7.86 7.46 1.12
N GLY A 171 -7.09 7.78 2.14
CA GLY A 171 -7.33 7.36 3.51
C GLY A 171 -7.94 8.46 4.37
N ALA A 172 -8.67 8.03 5.40
CA ALA A 172 -9.28 8.89 6.42
C ALA A 172 -8.84 8.49 7.84
N GLY A 173 -7.82 7.65 7.95
CA GLY A 173 -7.33 7.14 9.25
C GLY A 173 -6.73 8.24 10.12
N SER A 174 -6.95 8.12 11.41
CA SER A 174 -6.36 8.99 12.42
C SER A 174 -6.08 8.20 13.71
N PRO A 175 -4.96 8.44 14.41
CA PRO A 175 -3.87 9.36 14.06
C PRO A 175 -2.95 8.81 12.95
N ILE A 176 -2.34 9.68 12.17
CA ILE A 176 -1.24 9.35 11.24
C ILE A 176 0.05 9.89 11.82
N LYS A 177 1.01 9.01 12.11
CA LYS A 177 2.33 9.38 12.59
C LYS A 177 3.38 8.70 11.73
N ALA A 178 4.20 9.49 11.06
CA ALA A 178 5.22 8.95 10.17
C ALA A 178 6.57 9.66 10.40
N ASP A 179 7.59 8.85 10.67
CA ASP A 179 8.95 9.31 10.90
C ASP A 179 9.90 8.60 9.95
N SER A 180 10.74 9.33 9.23
CA SER A 180 11.78 8.78 8.37
C SER A 180 13.09 9.54 8.51
N VAL A 181 14.19 8.92 8.12
CA VAL A 181 15.46 9.65 8.01
C VAL A 181 15.60 10.22 6.60
N SER A 182 15.36 9.44 5.54
CA SER A 182 15.60 9.88 4.16
C SER A 182 14.54 9.44 3.15
N GLY A 183 13.39 8.98 3.57
CA GLY A 183 12.30 8.60 2.67
C GLY A 183 11.36 9.76 2.35
N ALA A 184 10.79 9.75 1.17
CA ALA A 184 9.70 10.65 0.80
C ALA A 184 8.37 10.20 1.43
N MET A 185 7.52 11.15 1.80
CA MET A 185 6.19 10.85 2.30
C MET A 185 5.14 11.63 1.50
N ILE A 186 4.26 10.89 0.85
CA ILE A 186 3.16 11.42 0.06
C ILE A 186 1.86 11.01 0.75
N LEU A 187 1.09 12.00 1.20
CA LEU A 187 -0.21 11.77 1.83
C LEU A 187 -1.31 12.43 0.98
N ASP A 188 -2.26 11.63 0.52
CA ASP A 188 -3.48 12.10 -0.13
C ASP A 188 -4.68 11.75 0.75
N LEU A 189 -5.18 12.73 1.48
CA LEU A 189 -6.22 12.57 2.48
C LEU A 189 -7.59 12.74 1.88
N ARG A 190 -8.53 11.88 2.31
CA ARG A 190 -9.94 12.02 1.97
C ARG A 190 -10.61 12.98 2.94
N GLY A 191 -11.48 13.86 2.43
CA GLY A 191 -12.38 14.66 3.25
C GLY A 191 -13.41 13.79 3.97
N GLY A 192 -13.89 14.27 5.11
CA GLY A 192 -14.93 13.60 5.89
C GLY A 192 -15.39 14.44 7.07
N ALA A 193 -16.61 14.16 7.54
CA ALA A 193 -17.21 14.82 8.69
C ALA A 193 -16.47 14.41 9.99
N GLY A 194 -15.47 15.16 10.39
CA GLY A 194 -14.67 14.87 11.61
C GLY A 194 -13.28 15.49 11.56
N GLY A 195 -12.98 16.25 10.53
CA GLY A 195 -11.67 16.88 10.36
C GLY A 195 -10.59 15.90 9.89
N THR A 196 -9.38 16.39 9.72
CA THR A 196 -8.22 15.59 9.32
C THR A 196 -7.62 14.76 10.48
N GLY A 197 -8.12 14.92 11.69
CA GLY A 197 -7.58 14.26 12.89
C GLY A 197 -6.17 14.72 13.25
N GLU A 198 -5.37 13.85 13.87
CA GLU A 198 -3.97 14.14 14.22
C GLU A 198 -3.04 13.57 13.15
N ILE A 199 -2.28 14.45 12.49
CA ILE A 199 -1.25 14.09 11.50
C ILE A 199 0.08 14.65 11.95
N ARG A 200 1.08 13.78 12.09
CA ARG A 200 2.44 14.17 12.43
C ARG A 200 3.42 13.49 11.50
N LEU A 201 4.17 14.29 10.74
CA LEU A 201 5.18 13.82 9.81
C LEU A 201 6.52 14.44 10.17
N SER A 202 7.56 13.61 10.20
CA SER A 202 8.92 14.06 10.49
C SER A 202 9.91 13.36 9.59
N THR A 203 10.78 14.10 8.93
CA THR A 203 11.88 13.52 8.15
C THR A 203 13.14 14.37 8.28
N VAL A 204 14.30 13.76 8.09
CA VAL A 204 15.56 14.52 8.07
C VAL A 204 15.86 15.03 6.67
N SER A 205 15.79 14.20 5.65
CA SER A 205 16.13 14.57 4.27
C SER A 205 15.15 14.09 3.19
N GLY A 206 13.91 13.83 3.56
CA GLY A 206 12.86 13.43 2.63
C GLY A 206 11.97 14.59 2.19
N GLU A 207 11.35 14.41 1.04
CA GLU A 207 10.29 15.31 0.58
C GLU A 207 8.95 14.96 1.24
N LEU A 208 8.20 15.97 1.63
CA LEU A 208 6.85 15.83 2.17
C LEU A 208 5.84 16.46 1.20
N ALA A 209 4.92 15.66 0.68
CA ALA A 209 3.81 16.14 -0.14
C ALA A 209 2.48 15.76 0.53
N ILE A 210 1.72 16.74 0.97
CA ILE A 210 0.47 16.51 1.69
C ILE A 210 -0.67 17.14 0.91
N ARG A 211 -1.57 16.30 0.41
CA ARG A 211 -2.78 16.74 -0.26
C ARG A 211 -3.95 16.68 0.70
N LEU A 212 -4.46 17.84 1.07
CA LEU A 212 -5.62 17.99 1.93
C LEU A 212 -6.89 18.18 1.09
N PRO A 213 -8.05 17.71 1.59
CA PRO A 213 -9.34 18.02 0.97
C PRO A 213 -9.63 19.52 1.01
N ASP A 214 -10.51 19.99 0.13
CA ASP A 214 -10.90 21.40 0.07
C ASP A 214 -11.63 21.87 1.33
N ASP A 215 -12.37 20.96 1.96
CA ASP A 215 -13.06 21.12 3.23
C ASP A 215 -12.22 20.73 4.46
N ALA A 216 -10.88 20.80 4.34
CA ALA A 216 -9.99 20.45 5.44
C ALA A 216 -10.27 21.30 6.69
N ASP A 217 -10.32 20.64 7.83
CA ASP A 217 -10.61 21.25 9.12
C ASP A 217 -9.46 20.90 10.09
N THR A 218 -8.39 21.75 10.07
CA THR A 218 -7.14 21.43 10.76
C THR A 218 -6.31 22.69 11.05
N GLU A 219 -5.64 22.69 12.19
CA GLU A 219 -4.54 23.61 12.46
C GLU A 219 -3.27 23.06 11.81
N VAL A 220 -2.58 23.90 11.04
CA VAL A 220 -1.38 23.53 10.26
C VAL A 220 -0.14 24.18 10.86
N ASP A 221 0.87 23.37 11.11
CA ASP A 221 2.23 23.77 11.48
C ASP A 221 3.21 22.96 10.63
N ALA A 222 3.73 23.58 9.57
CA ALA A 222 4.62 22.92 8.62
C ALA A 222 5.94 23.69 8.53
N LYS A 223 7.07 22.99 8.69
CA LYS A 223 8.40 23.58 8.77
C LYS A 223 9.44 22.83 7.95
N THR A 224 10.27 23.57 7.20
CA THR A 224 11.51 23.05 6.62
C THR A 224 12.68 23.95 7.00
N THR A 225 13.82 23.34 7.37
CA THR A 225 15.00 24.12 7.77
C THR A 225 15.91 24.44 6.59
N SER A 226 15.95 23.58 5.56
CA SER A 226 16.82 23.77 4.38
C SER A 226 16.15 23.22 3.12
N GLY A 227 14.96 23.69 2.83
CA GLY A 227 14.20 23.27 1.66
C GLY A 227 13.21 24.32 1.21
N ALA A 228 12.51 24.03 0.11
CA ALA A 228 11.42 24.87 -0.36
C ALA A 228 10.11 24.44 0.32
N LEU A 229 9.32 25.41 0.78
CA LEU A 229 7.98 25.18 1.28
C LEU A 229 6.97 25.88 0.36
N SER A 230 5.97 25.15 -0.09
CA SER A 230 4.89 25.68 -0.90
C SER A 230 3.53 25.31 -0.32
N SER A 231 2.56 26.21 -0.45
CA SER A 231 1.18 25.98 -0.03
C SER A 231 0.21 26.42 -1.12
N ALA A 232 -0.79 25.59 -1.40
CA ALA A 232 -1.92 25.91 -2.26
C ALA A 232 -3.10 26.52 -1.48
N PHE A 233 -2.94 26.82 -0.18
CA PHE A 233 -3.95 27.40 0.69
C PHE A 233 -3.61 28.85 1.01
N ASP A 234 -4.47 29.78 0.64
CA ASP A 234 -4.30 31.22 0.89
C ASP A 234 -4.42 31.57 2.37
N GLU A 235 -5.11 30.72 3.15
CA GLU A 235 -5.31 30.86 4.59
C GLU A 235 -4.02 30.60 5.39
N LEU A 236 -3.06 29.91 4.79
CA LEU A 236 -1.79 29.59 5.43
C LEU A 236 -0.74 30.68 5.17
N LYS A 237 -0.14 31.18 6.23
CA LYS A 237 0.94 32.17 6.16
C LYS A 237 2.26 31.42 6.00
N VAL A 238 2.85 31.54 4.81
CA VAL A 238 4.21 31.09 4.57
C VAL A 238 5.16 32.23 4.92
N SER A 239 6.07 31.98 5.84
CA SER A 239 7.07 32.92 6.33
C SER A 239 8.44 32.29 6.37
N GLY A 240 9.49 33.11 6.44
CA GLY A 240 10.87 32.65 6.51
C GLY A 240 11.74 33.29 5.44
N THR A 241 13.03 33.07 5.58
CA THR A 241 14.07 33.50 4.63
C THR A 241 14.72 32.25 4.02
N TRP A 242 15.71 32.47 3.16
CA TRP A 242 16.49 31.39 2.59
C TRP A 242 16.98 30.40 3.68
N GLY A 243 16.44 29.20 3.67
CA GLY A 243 16.87 28.09 4.52
C GLY A 243 15.89 27.69 5.63
N ASP A 244 15.16 28.58 6.26
CA ASP A 244 14.17 28.25 7.30
C ASP A 244 12.80 28.78 6.86
N GLN A 245 11.91 27.90 6.43
CA GLN A 245 10.56 28.26 5.97
C GLN A 245 9.51 27.58 6.85
N HIS A 246 8.47 28.33 7.12
CA HIS A 246 7.40 27.91 8.02
C HIS A 246 6.03 28.30 7.45
N ALA A 247 5.10 27.37 7.41
CA ALA A 247 3.71 27.65 7.05
C ALA A 247 2.82 27.34 8.26
N THR A 248 2.04 28.34 8.68
CA THR A 248 1.09 28.21 9.79
C THR A 248 -0.24 28.81 9.44
N GLY A 249 -1.29 28.27 10.01
CA GLY A 249 -2.64 28.78 9.89
C GLY A 249 -3.67 27.75 10.30
N VAL A 250 -4.93 28.14 10.11
CA VAL A 250 -6.07 27.28 10.44
C VAL A 250 -6.92 27.15 9.19
N LEU A 251 -7.18 25.92 8.80
CA LEU A 251 -8.13 25.55 7.75
C LEU A 251 -9.44 25.15 8.43
N GLY A 252 -10.57 25.67 7.94
CA GLY A 252 -11.87 25.40 8.56
C GLY A 252 -11.97 25.94 10.00
N ALA A 253 -12.46 25.13 10.91
CA ALA A 253 -12.58 25.46 12.35
C ALA A 253 -11.37 25.01 13.19
N GLY A 254 -10.43 24.26 12.59
CA GLY A 254 -9.20 23.83 13.26
C GLY A 254 -9.36 22.69 14.26
N HIS A 255 -10.31 21.76 14.02
CA HIS A 255 -10.52 20.64 14.94
C HIS A 255 -9.41 19.58 14.86
N GLY A 256 -8.75 19.45 13.70
CA GLY A 256 -7.60 18.55 13.53
C GLY A 256 -6.27 19.25 13.77
N THR A 257 -5.17 18.50 13.71
CA THR A 257 -3.81 19.02 13.79
C THR A 257 -2.93 18.38 12.73
N LEU A 258 -2.23 19.20 11.95
CA LEU A 258 -1.22 18.79 10.98
C LEU A 258 0.13 19.38 11.35
N SER A 259 1.06 18.57 11.80
CA SER A 259 2.43 18.95 12.06
C SER A 259 3.36 18.24 11.08
N ALA A 260 4.08 18.97 10.25
CA ALA A 260 4.99 18.43 9.25
C ALA A 260 6.36 19.11 9.34
N VAL A 261 7.40 18.31 9.60
CA VAL A 261 8.75 18.85 9.80
C VAL A 261 9.75 18.10 8.93
N THR A 262 10.54 18.87 8.18
CA THR A 262 11.72 18.32 7.47
C THR A 262 12.95 19.19 7.75
N LEU A 263 14.11 18.57 7.88
CA LEU A 263 15.34 19.32 8.08
C LEU A 263 15.92 19.76 6.73
N SER A 264 15.96 18.88 5.73
CA SER A 264 16.57 19.11 4.43
C SER A 264 15.74 18.48 3.31
N GLY A 265 14.57 19.00 3.06
CA GLY A 265 13.67 18.49 2.03
C GLY A 265 12.59 19.49 1.68
N GLY A 266 11.99 19.33 0.52
CA GLY A 266 10.82 20.09 0.10
C GLY A 266 9.59 19.72 0.92
N LEU A 267 8.72 20.70 1.18
CA LEU A 267 7.41 20.49 1.78
C LEU A 267 6.34 21.16 0.92
N ALA A 268 5.39 20.37 0.45
CA ALA A 268 4.29 20.86 -0.37
C ALA A 268 2.94 20.55 0.28
N LEU A 269 2.15 21.59 0.53
CA LEU A 269 0.75 21.49 0.94
C LEU A 269 -0.13 21.73 -0.28
N LEU A 270 -0.81 20.70 -0.73
CA LEU A 270 -1.58 20.70 -1.96
C LEU A 270 -3.08 20.61 -1.64
N ARG A 271 -3.90 21.24 -2.47
CA ARG A 271 -5.35 21.13 -2.39
C ARG A 271 -5.84 19.96 -3.26
N ARG A 272 -6.68 19.11 -2.71
CA ARG A 272 -7.33 18.04 -3.47
C ARG A 272 -8.44 18.67 -4.30
N PRO A 273 -8.46 18.50 -5.64
CA PRO A 273 -9.54 19.03 -6.44
C PRO A 273 -10.86 18.38 -6.01
N VAL A 274 -11.91 19.16 -5.89
CA VAL A 274 -13.28 18.67 -5.72
C VAL A 274 -13.56 17.79 -6.93
N LYS A 275 -13.88 16.51 -6.74
CA LYS A 275 -14.48 15.71 -7.82
C LYS A 275 -15.73 16.46 -8.25
N GLY A 276 -15.68 17.04 -9.46
CA GLY A 276 -16.89 17.53 -10.12
C GLY A 276 -17.92 16.40 -10.16
N PRO A 277 -19.22 16.69 -10.24
CA PRO A 277 -20.19 15.66 -10.51
C PRO A 277 -19.63 14.85 -11.69
N GLU A 278 -19.47 13.55 -11.50
CA GLU A 278 -19.01 12.66 -12.58
C GLU A 278 -19.88 13.04 -13.77
N ASP A 279 -19.26 13.44 -14.89
CA ASP A 279 -19.96 13.56 -16.16
C ASP A 279 -20.53 12.16 -16.38
N GLY A 280 -21.79 12.01 -15.95
CA GLY A 280 -22.56 10.83 -16.25
C GLY A 280 -22.46 10.73 -17.75
N PHE A 281 -21.89 9.64 -18.24
CA PHE A 281 -22.08 9.25 -19.61
C PHE A 281 -23.58 9.38 -19.82
N ASP A 282 -23.97 10.43 -20.51
CA ASP A 282 -25.32 10.66 -21.00
C ASP A 282 -25.61 9.48 -21.94
N GLU A 283 -26.12 8.38 -21.37
CA GLU A 283 -26.87 7.42 -22.18
C GLU A 283 -28.11 8.19 -22.62
N GLY A 284 -27.90 8.89 -23.74
CA GLY A 284 -28.99 9.53 -24.45
C GLY A 284 -30.13 8.53 -24.59
N PRO A 285 -31.38 8.99 -24.46
CA PRO A 285 -32.55 8.14 -24.63
C PRO A 285 -32.72 7.86 -26.14
N ASP A 286 -31.92 6.93 -26.66
CA ASP A 286 -32.10 6.42 -27.98
C ASP A 286 -32.94 5.14 -27.97
N GLY A 287 -34.19 5.39 -28.32
CA GLY A 287 -34.92 4.54 -29.25
C GLY A 287 -35.33 3.19 -28.70
N ALA A 288 -36.51 3.16 -28.10
CA ALA A 288 -37.34 1.96 -28.14
C ALA A 288 -37.43 1.44 -29.58
N GLY A 289 -36.51 0.56 -29.97
CA GLY A 289 -36.53 -0.21 -31.21
C GLY A 289 -37.26 -1.52 -31.00
N ASP A 290 -38.38 -1.65 -31.66
CA ASP A 290 -39.27 -2.81 -31.80
C ASP A 290 -38.49 -4.14 -32.04
N PRO A 291 -38.66 -5.20 -31.24
CA PRO A 291 -38.01 -6.50 -31.41
C PRO A 291 -38.80 -7.37 -32.39
N GLY A 292 -38.77 -7.04 -33.71
CA GLY A 292 -39.58 -7.82 -34.65
C GLY A 292 -39.26 -7.72 -36.14
N ARG A 293 -37.97 -7.58 -36.53
CA ARG A 293 -37.67 -7.70 -37.98
C ARG A 293 -36.28 -8.26 -38.25
N PRO A 294 -36.17 -9.46 -38.89
CA PRO A 294 -34.85 -9.97 -39.30
C PRO A 294 -34.29 -9.14 -40.50
N PRO A 295 -32.96 -8.92 -40.54
CA PRO A 295 -32.34 -8.17 -41.64
C PRO A 295 -32.28 -9.00 -42.92
N ALA A 296 -32.60 -8.34 -44.06
CA ALA A 296 -32.52 -8.88 -45.40
C ALA A 296 -31.06 -9.09 -45.86
N PRO A 297 -30.80 -10.06 -46.78
CA PRO A 297 -29.47 -10.36 -47.27
C PRO A 297 -28.97 -9.29 -48.24
N ARG A 298 -27.69 -8.91 -48.10
CA ARG A 298 -27.00 -8.01 -49.07
C ARG A 298 -26.44 -8.81 -50.23
N GLU A 299 -26.78 -8.40 -51.43
CA GLU A 299 -26.19 -8.86 -52.68
C GLU A 299 -24.78 -8.33 -52.92
N PRO A 300 -23.92 -9.09 -53.65
CA PRO A 300 -22.53 -8.71 -53.90
C PRO A 300 -22.42 -7.77 -55.11
N GLY A 301 -21.89 -6.57 -54.91
CA GLY A 301 -21.53 -5.60 -55.95
C GLY A 301 -20.09 -5.80 -56.43
N THR A 302 -19.96 -5.88 -57.73
CA THR A 302 -18.78 -6.13 -58.55
C THR A 302 -17.94 -4.87 -58.82
N HIS A 303 -16.60 -5.13 -58.92
CA HIS A 303 -15.58 -4.45 -59.76
C HIS A 303 -15.11 -3.02 -59.45
N GLY A 304 -13.78 -2.93 -59.38
CA GLY A 304 -12.99 -1.73 -59.61
C GLY A 304 -11.50 -1.97 -59.32
N THR A 305 -10.77 -2.24 -60.35
CA THR A 305 -9.36 -2.46 -60.55
C THR A 305 -8.46 -1.30 -60.13
N ASP A 306 -7.23 -1.67 -59.76
CA ASP A 306 -5.96 -0.99 -60.08
C ASP A 306 -5.39 0.02 -59.09
N SER A 307 -4.28 -0.36 -58.48
CA SER A 307 -2.98 0.31 -58.58
C SER A 307 -1.98 -0.25 -57.56
N ALA A 308 -0.81 -0.61 -58.06
CA ALA A 308 0.32 -1.22 -57.39
C ALA A 308 1.04 -0.28 -56.38
N PRO A 309 1.78 -0.84 -55.39
CA PRO A 309 2.58 -0.07 -54.43
C PRO A 309 3.96 0.28 -55.00
N PRO A 310 4.59 1.39 -54.62
CA PRO A 310 5.99 1.70 -54.96
C PRO A 310 6.98 1.00 -54.03
N ALA A 311 8.09 0.61 -54.64
CA ALA A 311 9.20 -0.13 -54.10
C ALA A 311 10.01 0.60 -52.98
N ALA A 312 10.55 -0.17 -52.05
CA ALA A 312 11.53 0.23 -51.07
C ALA A 312 12.91 0.47 -51.73
N PRO A 313 13.73 1.41 -51.25
CA PRO A 313 15.14 1.51 -51.63
C PRO A 313 16.03 0.66 -50.76
N ALA A 314 17.02 0.07 -51.45
CA ALA A 314 18.00 -0.85 -50.95
C ALA A 314 19.01 -0.22 -49.97
N THR A 315 19.37 -0.98 -48.99
CA THR A 315 20.58 -0.86 -48.13
C THR A 315 21.86 -0.94 -48.93
N SER A 316 22.79 -0.02 -48.67
CA SER A 316 24.20 -0.18 -49.00
C SER A 316 25.02 -0.22 -47.75
N ALA A 317 25.67 -1.34 -47.52
CA ALA A 317 26.77 -1.51 -46.56
C ALA A 317 28.05 -0.94 -47.18
N LYS A 318 28.82 -0.19 -46.39
CA LYS A 318 30.30 -0.22 -46.44
C LYS A 318 30.94 0.55 -45.28
N ASP A 319 31.76 -0.22 -44.57
CA ASP A 319 33.10 0.09 -44.05
C ASP A 319 33.32 1.28 -43.08
N LEU A 320 33.56 1.00 -41.85
CA LEU A 320 34.86 0.99 -41.11
C LEU A 320 34.58 0.82 -39.62
#